data_22b9c39eae365288eb3ee439ef605439
#
_entry.id   22b9c39eae365288eb3ee439ef605439
#
_cell.length_a   1.000
_cell.length_b   1.000
_cell.length_c   1.000
_cell.angle_alpha   90.00
_cell.angle_beta   90.00
_cell.angle_gamma   90.00
#
_symmetry.space_group_name_H-M   'P 1'
#
loop_
_entity.id
_entity.type
_entity.pdbx_description
1 polymer ?
#
loop_
_entity_poly.entity_id
_entity_poly.type
_entity_poly.pdbx_seq_one_letter_code
_entity_poly.pdbx_strand_id
1 'polypeptide(L)'
;MSYTALYRKFRPSEFEDVKGQDHIVTTLQNQIKANRIGHAYLFCGTRGTGKTTVAKIFAKAVNCEHPVNGSPCGECEMCKSIAAGTSMNVIEIDAASNNGVDNIREIREEVTYRPTEGKYKVYIIDEVHMLSIGAFKALLKTLEEPPEYVIFILATTEVHKIPITILSRCQHYDFKRISIETITDRMRDLMQTEQVEVEEKALRYIAKAADGSMRDALSLLDQCIAFYLGQKLTYDHVLEVLGAVDTDVFSRLLRKVLERDVAGVLDIVEDLVMQGRELTQLAADFTWYLRNLLLVKTSDNIEDVLDVSTENMLQLKEESKMIELDMLLRYIRIFSELSGQLKYATQKRVLLEVALIKLCTPAMETGQDALLDRIRAVEDKVEKGLAAAADMPQRVVYVNGDDASSSGSGVAGSRKVKPELPNAIPEDVQEVVKNFRSIADEASGMIRGFLKKARLSLGGDNRLLIVLPDAMSADMVGREDHVQELEQLIEEKIGKKVEVDVRHVEEGRHFEDTFVDIEQKINMEITVED
;
A
#
# COMPACT_ATOMS: atom_id res chain seq x y z
N MET A 1 -40.06 5.10 -20.97
CA MET A 1 -39.57 4.18 -19.92
C MET A 1 -38.46 4.88 -19.17
N SER A 2 -38.45 4.83 -17.83
CA SER A 2 -37.34 5.39 -17.08
C SER A 2 -36.10 4.53 -17.32
N TYR A 3 -34.96 5.17 -17.58
CA TYR A 3 -33.68 4.49 -17.75
C TYR A 3 -33.31 3.73 -16.47
N THR A 4 -32.88 2.49 -16.62
CA THR A 4 -32.40 1.66 -15.50
C THR A 4 -30.96 1.26 -15.76
N ALA A 5 -30.05 1.59 -14.84
CA ALA A 5 -28.64 1.28 -14.97
C ALA A 5 -28.36 -0.21 -15.20
N LEU A 6 -27.38 -0.54 -16.03
CA LEU A 6 -27.08 -1.91 -16.47
C LEU A 6 -26.89 -2.88 -15.29
N TYR A 7 -26.19 -2.47 -14.24
CA TYR A 7 -25.96 -3.31 -13.05
C TYR A 7 -27.23 -3.65 -12.26
N ARG A 8 -28.33 -2.86 -12.44
CA ARG A 8 -29.66 -3.16 -11.87
C ARG A 8 -30.48 -4.00 -12.83
N LYS A 9 -30.51 -3.62 -14.13
CA LYS A 9 -31.29 -4.29 -15.17
C LYS A 9 -30.87 -5.75 -15.33
N PHE A 10 -29.57 -6.03 -15.30
CA PHE A 10 -28.99 -7.36 -15.49
C PHE A 10 -28.49 -8.02 -14.19
N ARG A 11 -29.10 -7.63 -13.06
CA ARG A 11 -28.80 -8.28 -11.78
C ARG A 11 -29.26 -9.74 -11.83
N PRO A 12 -28.37 -10.72 -11.55
CA PRO A 12 -28.72 -12.14 -11.53
C PRO A 12 -29.95 -12.43 -10.69
N SER A 13 -30.86 -13.22 -11.24
CA SER A 13 -32.10 -13.64 -10.59
C SER A 13 -32.11 -15.11 -10.20
N GLU A 14 -31.22 -15.90 -10.75
CA GLU A 14 -31.01 -17.33 -10.55
C GLU A 14 -29.54 -17.65 -10.36
N PHE A 15 -29.23 -18.84 -9.84
CA PHE A 15 -27.85 -19.24 -9.59
C PHE A 15 -27.02 -19.41 -10.87
N GLU A 16 -27.62 -19.80 -11.97
CA GLU A 16 -27.02 -20.01 -13.28
C GLU A 16 -26.49 -18.70 -13.90
N ASP A 17 -27.09 -17.57 -13.51
CA ASP A 17 -26.67 -16.23 -13.94
C ASP A 17 -25.46 -15.71 -13.19
N VAL A 18 -25.14 -16.31 -12.04
CA VAL A 18 -24.00 -15.88 -11.21
C VAL A 18 -22.71 -16.37 -11.85
N LYS A 19 -21.83 -15.43 -12.20
CA LYS A 19 -20.55 -15.73 -12.86
C LYS A 19 -19.37 -15.59 -11.90
N GLY A 20 -18.39 -16.50 -12.03
CA GLY A 20 -17.12 -16.46 -11.29
C GLY A 20 -17.21 -16.87 -9.83
N GLN A 21 -18.36 -17.43 -9.35
CA GLN A 21 -18.55 -17.90 -7.98
C GLN A 21 -19.09 -19.34 -7.93
N ASP A 22 -18.70 -20.18 -8.88
CA ASP A 22 -19.25 -21.53 -9.08
C ASP A 22 -19.15 -22.41 -7.83
N HIS A 23 -18.05 -22.30 -7.08
CA HIS A 23 -17.82 -23.05 -5.85
C HIS A 23 -18.87 -22.73 -4.76
N ILE A 24 -19.28 -21.46 -4.65
CA ILE A 24 -20.30 -21.01 -3.68
C ILE A 24 -21.68 -21.46 -4.17
N VAL A 25 -21.99 -21.20 -5.43
CA VAL A 25 -23.27 -21.57 -6.06
C VAL A 25 -23.52 -23.07 -5.91
N THR A 26 -22.55 -23.91 -6.29
CA THR A 26 -22.67 -25.36 -6.19
C THR A 26 -22.90 -25.81 -4.74
N THR A 27 -22.21 -25.23 -3.78
CA THR A 27 -22.36 -25.58 -2.37
C THR A 27 -23.77 -25.20 -1.85
N LEU A 28 -24.25 -24.00 -2.16
CA LEU A 28 -25.59 -23.56 -1.73
C LEU A 28 -26.70 -24.38 -2.39
N GLN A 29 -26.59 -24.69 -3.68
CA GLN A 29 -27.53 -25.57 -4.39
C GLN A 29 -27.57 -26.99 -3.78
N ASN A 30 -26.41 -27.54 -3.42
CA ASN A 30 -26.34 -28.86 -2.77
C ASN A 30 -26.98 -28.86 -1.39
N GLN A 31 -26.81 -27.78 -0.61
CA GLN A 31 -27.48 -27.65 0.69
C GLN A 31 -29.00 -27.61 0.55
N ILE A 32 -29.51 -26.87 -0.46
CA ILE A 32 -30.96 -26.81 -0.74
C ILE A 32 -31.48 -28.18 -1.16
N LYS A 33 -30.80 -28.87 -2.09
CA LYS A 33 -31.18 -30.21 -2.57
C LYS A 33 -31.18 -31.25 -1.43
N ALA A 34 -30.22 -31.17 -0.54
CA ALA A 34 -30.08 -32.06 0.61
C ALA A 34 -30.98 -31.67 1.80
N ASN A 35 -31.73 -30.56 1.70
CA ASN A 35 -32.49 -29.96 2.81
C ASN A 35 -31.64 -29.77 4.09
N ARG A 36 -30.34 -29.39 3.91
CA ARG A 36 -29.38 -29.14 4.98
C ARG A 36 -29.04 -27.66 5.06
N ILE A 37 -30.05 -26.85 5.34
CA ILE A 37 -29.93 -25.39 5.36
C ILE A 37 -29.45 -24.99 6.77
N GLY A 38 -28.36 -24.24 6.84
CA GLY A 38 -27.84 -23.67 8.08
C GLY A 38 -28.65 -22.44 8.53
N HIS A 39 -28.50 -22.06 9.79
CA HIS A 39 -29.18 -20.90 10.34
C HIS A 39 -28.41 -19.58 10.10
N ALA A 40 -27.10 -19.61 9.84
CA ALA A 40 -26.29 -18.42 9.66
C ALA A 40 -25.18 -18.63 8.61
N TYR A 41 -25.10 -17.68 7.70
CA TYR A 41 -24.15 -17.62 6.59
C TYR A 41 -23.37 -16.31 6.66
N LEU A 42 -22.07 -16.36 6.42
CA LEU A 42 -21.23 -15.18 6.29
C LEU A 42 -20.60 -15.14 4.91
N PHE A 43 -20.99 -14.17 4.10
CA PHE A 43 -20.48 -13.93 2.76
C PHE A 43 -19.38 -12.86 2.80
N CYS A 44 -18.15 -13.26 2.55
CA CYS A 44 -16.95 -12.43 2.63
C CYS A 44 -16.39 -12.16 1.24
N GLY A 45 -15.76 -11.01 1.04
CA GLY A 45 -15.08 -10.70 -0.22
C GLY A 45 -15.20 -9.24 -0.63
N THR A 46 -14.45 -8.85 -1.65
CA THR A 46 -14.42 -7.46 -2.13
C THR A 46 -15.79 -6.97 -2.61
N ARG A 47 -15.95 -5.65 -2.72
CA ARG A 47 -17.18 -5.03 -3.20
C ARG A 47 -17.47 -5.49 -4.64
N GLY A 48 -18.76 -5.62 -4.98
CA GLY A 48 -19.19 -5.87 -6.36
C GLY A 48 -19.03 -7.32 -6.86
N THR A 49 -18.58 -8.28 -6.01
CA THR A 49 -18.39 -9.70 -6.36
C THR A 49 -19.66 -10.55 -6.31
N GLY A 50 -20.81 -9.96 -5.94
CA GLY A 50 -22.10 -10.64 -5.99
C GLY A 50 -22.66 -11.12 -4.65
N LYS A 51 -22.04 -10.80 -3.48
CA LYS A 51 -22.48 -11.24 -2.15
C LYS A 51 -23.98 -11.05 -1.89
N THR A 52 -24.46 -9.82 -1.96
CA THR A 52 -25.87 -9.47 -1.72
C THR A 52 -26.80 -10.06 -2.78
N THR A 53 -26.31 -10.23 -4.02
CA THR A 53 -27.07 -10.85 -5.10
C THR A 53 -27.30 -12.34 -4.83
N VAL A 54 -26.22 -13.06 -4.48
CA VAL A 54 -26.31 -14.50 -4.13
C VAL A 54 -27.14 -14.69 -2.87
N ALA A 55 -27.04 -13.78 -1.88
CA ALA A 55 -27.89 -13.80 -0.69
C ALA A 55 -29.38 -13.72 -1.04
N LYS A 56 -29.76 -12.83 -1.97
CA LYS A 56 -31.15 -12.72 -2.44
C LYS A 56 -31.62 -13.94 -3.21
N ILE A 57 -30.76 -14.49 -4.08
CA ILE A 57 -31.07 -15.72 -4.82
C ILE A 57 -31.26 -16.89 -3.86
N PHE A 58 -30.39 -17.04 -2.88
CA PHE A 58 -30.50 -18.08 -1.85
C PHE A 58 -31.76 -17.92 -1.02
N ALA A 59 -32.09 -16.70 -0.58
CA ALA A 59 -33.34 -16.41 0.15
C ALA A 59 -34.59 -16.76 -0.66
N LYS A 60 -34.57 -16.51 -1.97
CA LYS A 60 -35.62 -16.95 -2.91
C LYS A 60 -35.68 -18.48 -3.02
N ALA A 61 -34.54 -19.13 -3.18
CA ALA A 61 -34.45 -20.57 -3.40
C ALA A 61 -34.95 -21.40 -2.20
N VAL A 62 -34.63 -20.99 -0.97
CA VAL A 62 -35.08 -21.67 0.26
C VAL A 62 -36.58 -21.51 0.51
N ASN A 63 -37.19 -20.45 -0.01
CA ASN A 63 -38.63 -20.17 0.10
C ASN A 63 -39.43 -20.53 -1.18
N CYS A 64 -38.73 -21.00 -2.21
CA CYS A 64 -39.38 -21.36 -3.49
C CYS A 64 -40.26 -22.61 -3.30
N GLU A 65 -41.47 -22.58 -3.89
CA GLU A 65 -42.40 -23.71 -3.86
C GLU A 65 -41.92 -24.87 -4.74
N HIS A 66 -41.27 -24.54 -5.86
CA HIS A 66 -40.83 -25.48 -6.88
C HIS A 66 -39.39 -25.23 -7.30
N PRO A 67 -38.40 -25.44 -6.42
CA PRO A 67 -37.00 -25.19 -6.78
C PRO A 67 -36.55 -26.19 -7.86
N VAL A 68 -35.92 -25.66 -8.91
CA VAL A 68 -35.34 -26.47 -9.98
C VAL A 68 -33.84 -26.59 -9.75
N ASN A 69 -33.34 -27.80 -9.56
CA ASN A 69 -31.91 -28.05 -9.28
C ASN A 69 -31.31 -27.27 -8.10
N GLY A 70 -32.13 -26.83 -7.14
CA GLY A 70 -31.68 -25.97 -6.04
C GLY A 70 -31.67 -24.48 -6.38
N SER A 71 -32.09 -24.11 -7.59
CA SER A 71 -32.30 -22.73 -8.03
C SER A 71 -33.77 -22.32 -7.87
N PRO A 72 -34.10 -21.04 -7.61
CA PRO A 72 -35.48 -20.58 -7.54
C PRO A 72 -36.15 -20.67 -8.91
N CYS A 73 -37.46 -21.02 -8.97
CA CYS A 73 -38.17 -21.13 -10.25
C CYS A 73 -38.47 -19.77 -10.90
N GLY A 74 -38.39 -18.66 -10.17
CA GLY A 74 -38.69 -17.32 -10.70
C GLY A 74 -40.18 -17.01 -10.91
N GLU A 75 -41.07 -18.01 -10.99
CA GLU A 75 -42.47 -17.89 -11.42
C GLU A 75 -43.51 -18.03 -10.30
N CYS A 76 -43.22 -18.74 -9.20
CA CYS A 76 -44.15 -18.91 -8.10
C CYS A 76 -44.39 -17.58 -7.35
N GLU A 77 -45.44 -17.52 -6.57
CA GLU A 77 -45.86 -16.31 -5.86
C GLU A 77 -44.76 -15.80 -4.90
N MET A 78 -44.10 -16.73 -4.20
CA MET A 78 -42.96 -16.40 -3.33
C MET A 78 -41.77 -15.82 -4.08
N CYS A 79 -41.41 -16.38 -5.23
CA CYS A 79 -40.32 -15.85 -6.05
C CYS A 79 -40.65 -14.44 -6.57
N LYS A 80 -41.88 -14.17 -6.97
CA LYS A 80 -42.31 -12.85 -7.46
C LYS A 80 -42.37 -11.82 -6.34
N SER A 81 -42.92 -12.16 -5.19
CA SER A 81 -43.01 -11.25 -4.03
C SER A 81 -41.60 -10.87 -3.51
N ILE A 82 -40.68 -11.84 -3.42
CA ILE A 82 -39.29 -11.57 -2.97
C ILE A 82 -38.57 -10.74 -4.04
N ALA A 83 -38.74 -11.01 -5.34
CA ALA A 83 -38.12 -10.21 -6.40
C ALA A 83 -38.65 -8.77 -6.43
N ALA A 84 -39.95 -8.56 -6.14
CA ALA A 84 -40.57 -7.25 -6.04
C ALA A 84 -40.19 -6.50 -4.73
N GLY A 85 -39.56 -7.17 -3.75
CA GLY A 85 -39.23 -6.60 -2.44
C GLY A 85 -40.46 -6.37 -1.55
N THR A 86 -41.58 -7.04 -1.81
CA THR A 86 -42.84 -6.93 -1.03
C THR A 86 -43.00 -8.03 0.01
N SER A 87 -42.15 -9.05 -0.04
CA SER A 87 -42.19 -10.17 0.92
C SER A 87 -41.74 -9.74 2.31
N MET A 88 -42.56 -9.98 3.32
CA MET A 88 -42.20 -9.77 4.73
C MET A 88 -41.26 -10.86 5.29
N ASN A 89 -41.02 -11.91 4.52
CA ASN A 89 -40.17 -13.03 4.94
C ASN A 89 -38.70 -12.86 4.57
N VAL A 90 -38.37 -11.93 3.68
CA VAL A 90 -36.99 -11.61 3.31
C VAL A 90 -36.73 -10.14 3.59
N ILE A 91 -35.99 -9.88 4.66
CA ILE A 91 -35.71 -8.55 5.17
C ILE A 91 -34.26 -8.23 4.85
N GLU A 92 -34.04 -7.18 4.04
CA GLU A 92 -32.71 -6.67 3.70
C GLU A 92 -32.42 -5.44 4.53
N ILE A 93 -31.27 -5.45 5.22
CA ILE A 93 -30.82 -4.40 6.12
C ILE A 93 -29.41 -3.99 5.68
N ASP A 94 -29.23 -2.73 5.39
CA ASP A 94 -27.92 -2.13 5.18
C ASP A 94 -27.39 -1.65 6.54
N ALA A 95 -26.34 -2.30 7.06
CA ALA A 95 -25.75 -1.95 8.34
C ALA A 95 -25.04 -0.57 8.33
N ALA A 96 -24.71 -0.03 7.15
CA ALA A 96 -24.17 1.32 7.07
C ALA A 96 -25.21 2.38 7.48
N SER A 97 -26.48 2.16 7.13
CA SER A 97 -27.61 3.03 7.49
C SER A 97 -28.25 2.65 8.83
N ASN A 98 -28.17 1.37 9.22
CA ASN A 98 -28.86 0.79 10.38
C ASN A 98 -27.89 0.10 11.35
N ASN A 99 -26.91 0.86 11.88
CA ASN A 99 -25.84 0.32 12.75
C ASN A 99 -26.19 0.28 14.25
N GLY A 100 -27.35 0.80 14.62
CA GLY A 100 -27.78 0.95 16.00
C GLY A 100 -28.13 -0.37 16.70
N VAL A 101 -28.00 -0.38 18.02
CA VAL A 101 -28.41 -1.52 18.86
C VAL A 101 -29.92 -1.74 18.79
N ASP A 102 -30.69 -0.67 18.68
CA ASP A 102 -32.16 -0.73 18.73
C ASP A 102 -32.72 -1.39 17.46
N ASN A 103 -32.15 -1.12 16.29
CA ASN A 103 -32.54 -1.80 15.04
C ASN A 103 -32.34 -3.32 15.13
N ILE A 104 -31.25 -3.77 15.76
CA ILE A 104 -31.00 -5.22 15.97
C ILE A 104 -31.88 -5.80 17.06
N ARG A 105 -32.31 -5.02 18.06
CA ARG A 105 -33.31 -5.45 19.06
C ARG A 105 -34.68 -5.64 18.43
N GLU A 106 -35.11 -4.75 17.54
CA GLU A 106 -36.35 -4.91 16.76
C GLU A 106 -36.33 -6.22 15.96
N ILE A 107 -35.21 -6.48 15.23
CA ILE A 107 -35.03 -7.76 14.53
C ILE A 107 -35.17 -8.94 15.48
N ARG A 108 -34.58 -8.88 16.69
CA ARG A 108 -34.65 -9.95 17.69
C ARG A 108 -36.09 -10.19 18.17
N GLU A 109 -36.90 -9.15 18.29
CA GLU A 109 -38.31 -9.27 18.60
C GLU A 109 -39.10 -9.87 17.45
N GLU A 110 -38.84 -9.41 16.23
CA GLU A 110 -39.49 -9.93 15.04
C GLU A 110 -39.15 -11.40 14.71
N VAL A 111 -37.94 -11.86 15.08
CA VAL A 111 -37.49 -13.25 14.89
C VAL A 111 -38.39 -14.24 15.66
N THR A 112 -39.05 -13.82 16.74
CA THR A 112 -39.98 -14.69 17.51
C THR A 112 -41.23 -15.06 16.74
N TYR A 113 -41.60 -14.29 15.73
CA TYR A 113 -42.80 -14.53 14.92
C TYR A 113 -42.47 -15.40 13.71
N ARG A 114 -43.21 -16.48 13.53
CA ARG A 114 -43.09 -17.38 12.38
C ARG A 114 -43.47 -16.67 11.08
N PRO A 115 -42.85 -17.07 9.93
CA PRO A 115 -43.26 -16.54 8.63
C PRO A 115 -44.77 -16.85 8.38
N THR A 116 -45.44 -15.86 7.78
CA THR A 116 -46.86 -16.02 7.39
C THR A 116 -47.01 -16.80 6.10
N GLU A 117 -46.01 -16.71 5.24
CA GLU A 117 -45.91 -17.37 3.93
C GLU A 117 -44.50 -17.96 3.79
N GLY A 118 -44.34 -19.03 2.98
CA GLY A 118 -43.05 -19.66 2.78
C GLY A 118 -42.55 -20.50 3.97
N LYS A 119 -41.30 -20.95 3.92
CA LYS A 119 -40.68 -21.85 4.90
C LYS A 119 -39.80 -21.12 5.90
N TYR A 120 -39.08 -20.12 5.44
CA TYR A 120 -38.02 -19.44 6.20
C TYR A 120 -38.19 -17.94 6.22
N LYS A 121 -37.89 -17.32 7.36
CA LYS A 121 -37.71 -15.89 7.51
C LYS A 121 -36.22 -15.59 7.38
N VAL A 122 -35.84 -14.84 6.35
CA VAL A 122 -34.44 -14.61 5.98
C VAL A 122 -34.07 -13.15 6.23
N TYR A 123 -33.05 -12.94 7.06
CA TYR A 123 -32.47 -11.62 7.30
C TYR A 123 -31.14 -11.50 6.56
N ILE A 124 -31.07 -10.59 5.60
CA ILE A 124 -29.86 -10.26 4.85
C ILE A 124 -29.30 -8.96 5.44
N ILE A 125 -28.16 -9.03 6.12
CA ILE A 125 -27.48 -7.86 6.70
C ILE A 125 -26.26 -7.57 5.84
N ASP A 126 -26.34 -6.52 5.04
CA ASP A 126 -25.23 -6.10 4.18
C ASP A 126 -24.28 -5.17 4.94
N GLU A 127 -23.00 -5.21 4.59
CA GLU A 127 -21.89 -4.49 5.23
C GLU A 127 -21.90 -4.62 6.77
N VAL A 128 -22.13 -5.85 7.25
CA VAL A 128 -22.32 -6.17 8.66
C VAL A 128 -21.19 -5.66 9.58
N HIS A 129 -20.00 -5.44 9.06
CA HIS A 129 -18.86 -4.85 9.80
C HIS A 129 -19.12 -3.41 10.28
N MET A 130 -20.13 -2.73 9.74
CA MET A 130 -20.55 -1.39 10.17
C MET A 130 -21.41 -1.39 11.43
N LEU A 131 -21.88 -2.55 11.90
CA LEU A 131 -22.66 -2.66 13.13
C LEU A 131 -21.83 -2.24 14.35
N SER A 132 -22.48 -1.57 15.30
CA SER A 132 -21.87 -1.25 16.58
C SER A 132 -21.58 -2.52 17.41
N ILE A 133 -20.63 -2.44 18.33
CA ILE A 133 -20.30 -3.55 19.26
C ILE A 133 -21.52 -4.01 20.03
N GLY A 134 -22.41 -3.09 20.42
CA GLY A 134 -23.66 -3.39 21.09
C GLY A 134 -24.64 -4.15 20.20
N ALA A 135 -24.72 -3.81 18.91
CA ALA A 135 -25.55 -4.48 17.91
C ALA A 135 -25.07 -5.93 17.68
N PHE A 136 -23.74 -6.15 17.56
CA PHE A 136 -23.18 -7.50 17.50
C PHE A 136 -23.56 -8.35 18.74
N LYS A 137 -23.46 -7.78 19.95
CA LYS A 137 -23.86 -8.49 21.17
C LYS A 137 -25.35 -8.83 21.21
N ALA A 138 -26.21 -7.98 20.66
CA ALA A 138 -27.64 -8.27 20.55
C ALA A 138 -27.92 -9.40 19.55
N LEU A 139 -27.22 -9.42 18.42
CA LEU A 139 -27.35 -10.44 17.38
C LEU A 139 -26.85 -11.82 17.84
N LEU A 140 -25.79 -11.87 18.68
CA LEU A 140 -25.21 -13.11 19.18
C LEU A 140 -26.24 -14.01 19.86
N LYS A 141 -27.14 -13.44 20.66
CA LYS A 141 -28.19 -14.24 21.37
C LYS A 141 -29.07 -15.01 20.41
N THR A 142 -29.42 -14.41 19.27
CA THR A 142 -30.26 -15.06 18.25
C THR A 142 -29.47 -16.05 17.41
N LEU A 143 -28.17 -15.81 17.21
CA LEU A 143 -27.29 -16.75 16.48
C LEU A 143 -26.93 -17.99 17.34
N GLU A 144 -26.98 -17.90 18.67
CA GLU A 144 -26.73 -19.02 19.56
C GLU A 144 -27.93 -19.97 19.64
N GLU A 145 -29.14 -19.42 19.71
CA GLU A 145 -30.40 -20.18 19.81
C GLU A 145 -31.40 -19.72 18.73
N PRO A 146 -31.09 -19.96 17.44
CA PRO A 146 -31.96 -19.51 16.37
C PRO A 146 -33.22 -20.37 16.28
N PRO A 147 -34.41 -19.77 16.04
CA PRO A 147 -35.59 -20.55 15.64
C PRO A 147 -35.33 -21.32 14.32
N GLU A 148 -35.87 -22.50 14.18
CA GLU A 148 -35.66 -23.41 13.01
C GLU A 148 -36.05 -22.78 11.68
N TYR A 149 -36.93 -21.79 11.71
CA TYR A 149 -37.44 -21.08 10.52
C TYR A 149 -36.68 -19.80 10.21
N VAL A 150 -35.59 -19.49 10.89
CA VAL A 150 -34.83 -18.24 10.68
C VAL A 150 -33.48 -18.51 10.06
N ILE A 151 -33.14 -17.72 9.06
CA ILE A 151 -31.83 -17.75 8.39
C ILE A 151 -31.24 -16.35 8.41
N PHE A 152 -30.02 -16.22 8.91
CA PHE A 152 -29.22 -15.00 8.80
C PHE A 152 -28.20 -15.13 7.68
N ILE A 153 -28.11 -14.13 6.80
CA ILE A 153 -27.08 -14.01 5.77
C ILE A 153 -26.38 -12.68 6.00
N LEU A 154 -25.18 -12.77 6.54
CA LEU A 154 -24.32 -11.61 6.83
C LEU A 154 -23.37 -11.41 5.65
N ALA A 155 -23.33 -10.23 5.09
CA ALA A 155 -22.39 -9.90 4.02
C ALA A 155 -21.39 -8.83 4.46
N THR A 156 -20.11 -8.98 4.12
CA THR A 156 -19.06 -8.04 4.52
C THR A 156 -17.95 -7.95 3.49
N THR A 157 -17.38 -6.76 3.36
CA THR A 157 -16.12 -6.52 2.66
C THR A 157 -14.91 -6.65 3.59
N GLU A 158 -15.09 -6.56 4.92
CA GLU A 158 -14.03 -6.50 5.92
C GLU A 158 -14.21 -7.54 7.04
N VAL A 159 -13.81 -8.77 6.74
CA VAL A 159 -13.93 -9.91 7.69
C VAL A 159 -13.20 -9.66 9.01
N HIS A 160 -12.04 -9.01 8.95
CA HIS A 160 -11.20 -8.75 10.12
C HIS A 160 -11.87 -7.85 11.18
N LYS A 161 -12.91 -7.10 10.80
CA LYS A 161 -13.70 -6.27 11.73
C LYS A 161 -14.83 -7.05 12.43
N ILE A 162 -15.13 -8.28 12.00
CA ILE A 162 -16.19 -9.09 12.57
C ILE A 162 -15.68 -9.80 13.84
N PRO A 163 -16.39 -9.72 14.96
CA PRO A 163 -16.02 -10.43 16.18
C PRO A 163 -15.92 -11.94 15.98
N ILE A 164 -14.90 -12.57 16.56
CA ILE A 164 -14.67 -14.02 16.46
C ILE A 164 -15.87 -14.85 16.95
N THR A 165 -16.64 -14.31 17.88
CA THR A 165 -17.86 -14.92 18.42
C THR A 165 -18.98 -15.05 17.39
N ILE A 166 -19.08 -14.13 16.43
CA ILE A 166 -19.98 -14.22 15.26
C ILE A 166 -19.41 -15.19 14.24
N LEU A 167 -18.09 -15.06 13.94
CA LEU A 167 -17.42 -15.91 12.96
C LEU A 167 -17.61 -17.40 13.28
N SER A 168 -17.48 -17.80 14.54
CA SER A 168 -17.58 -19.21 14.97
C SER A 168 -18.99 -19.81 14.83
N ARG A 169 -20.03 -18.99 14.58
CA ARG A 169 -21.43 -19.42 14.49
C ARG A 169 -22.00 -19.35 13.08
N CYS A 170 -21.21 -18.84 12.12
CA CYS A 170 -21.60 -18.69 10.74
C CYS A 170 -20.86 -19.66 9.82
N GLN A 171 -21.52 -20.14 8.79
CA GLN A 171 -20.85 -20.82 7.68
C GLN A 171 -20.20 -19.77 6.78
N HIS A 172 -18.89 -19.89 6.53
CA HIS A 172 -18.11 -18.93 5.77
C HIS A 172 -18.10 -19.26 4.29
N TYR A 173 -18.28 -18.23 3.46
CA TYR A 173 -18.24 -18.30 2.00
C TYR A 173 -17.41 -17.13 1.47
N ASP A 174 -16.25 -17.45 0.90
CA ASP A 174 -15.30 -16.46 0.41
C ASP A 174 -15.54 -16.18 -1.08
N PHE A 175 -16.11 -15.03 -1.37
CA PHE A 175 -16.32 -14.52 -2.73
C PHE A 175 -15.00 -14.04 -3.31
N LYS A 176 -14.56 -14.67 -4.38
CA LYS A 176 -13.33 -14.33 -5.09
C LYS A 176 -13.55 -13.14 -6.02
N ARG A 177 -12.46 -12.43 -6.33
CA ARG A 177 -12.46 -11.50 -7.45
C ARG A 177 -12.77 -12.25 -8.73
N ILE A 178 -13.61 -11.67 -9.58
CA ILE A 178 -14.00 -12.27 -10.85
C ILE A 178 -12.89 -12.02 -11.86
N SER A 179 -12.52 -13.02 -12.66
CA SER A 179 -11.46 -12.86 -13.66
C SER A 179 -11.86 -11.88 -14.76
N ILE A 180 -10.85 -11.26 -15.36
CA ILE A 180 -11.04 -10.28 -16.45
C ILE A 180 -11.81 -10.92 -17.60
N GLU A 181 -11.48 -12.18 -17.95
CA GLU A 181 -12.14 -12.94 -19.01
C GLU A 181 -13.63 -13.11 -18.70
N THR A 182 -13.98 -13.56 -17.48
CA THR A 182 -15.38 -13.78 -17.08
C THR A 182 -16.18 -12.47 -17.10
N ILE A 183 -15.58 -11.35 -16.67
CA ILE A 183 -16.22 -10.03 -16.73
C ILE A 183 -16.41 -9.59 -18.19
N THR A 184 -15.38 -9.74 -19.02
CA THR A 184 -15.40 -9.37 -20.44
C THR A 184 -16.48 -10.16 -21.19
N ASP A 185 -16.51 -11.48 -21.01
CA ASP A 185 -17.51 -12.36 -21.63
C ASP A 185 -18.93 -11.96 -21.23
N ARG A 186 -19.16 -11.72 -19.93
CA ARG A 186 -20.47 -11.27 -19.45
C ARG A 186 -20.87 -9.91 -20.06
N MET A 187 -19.97 -8.95 -20.10
CA MET A 187 -20.23 -7.65 -20.72
C MET A 187 -20.53 -7.80 -22.21
N ARG A 188 -19.81 -8.66 -22.93
CA ARG A 188 -20.05 -8.95 -24.35
C ARG A 188 -21.46 -9.49 -24.57
N ASP A 189 -21.90 -10.48 -23.79
CA ASP A 189 -23.25 -11.04 -23.86
C ASP A 189 -24.32 -9.96 -23.63
N LEU A 190 -24.10 -9.09 -22.66
CA LEU A 190 -25.02 -8.00 -22.36
C LEU A 190 -25.08 -6.96 -23.48
N MET A 191 -23.94 -6.63 -24.09
CA MET A 191 -23.89 -5.67 -25.21
C MET A 191 -24.58 -6.22 -26.46
N GLN A 192 -24.50 -7.52 -26.72
CA GLN A 192 -25.28 -8.17 -27.77
C GLN A 192 -26.79 -8.05 -27.49
N THR A 193 -27.20 -8.21 -26.23
CA THR A 193 -28.60 -8.07 -25.83
C THR A 193 -29.12 -6.63 -25.97
N GLU A 194 -28.27 -5.64 -25.61
CA GLU A 194 -28.57 -4.20 -25.72
C GLU A 194 -28.38 -3.65 -27.14
N GLN A 195 -27.85 -4.45 -28.07
CA GLN A 195 -27.55 -4.06 -29.46
C GLN A 195 -26.56 -2.87 -29.55
N VAL A 196 -25.58 -2.84 -28.65
CA VAL A 196 -24.50 -1.84 -28.61
C VAL A 196 -23.23 -2.47 -29.16
N GLU A 197 -22.64 -1.84 -30.18
CA GLU A 197 -21.35 -2.28 -30.73
C GLU A 197 -20.21 -1.79 -29.85
N VAL A 198 -19.41 -2.74 -29.35
CA VAL A 198 -18.25 -2.43 -28.49
C VAL A 198 -17.03 -3.23 -28.95
N GLU A 199 -15.87 -2.61 -28.94
CA GLU A 199 -14.62 -3.30 -29.24
C GLU A 199 -14.19 -4.22 -28.09
N GLU A 200 -13.62 -5.36 -28.43
CA GLU A 200 -13.12 -6.34 -27.45
C GLU A 200 -12.06 -5.74 -26.50
N LYS A 201 -11.14 -4.93 -27.07
CA LYS A 201 -10.12 -4.21 -26.29
C LYS A 201 -10.76 -3.24 -25.29
N ALA A 202 -11.84 -2.57 -25.65
CA ALA A 202 -12.60 -1.68 -24.77
C ALA A 202 -13.21 -2.43 -23.58
N LEU A 203 -13.86 -3.58 -23.84
CA LEU A 203 -14.44 -4.42 -22.79
C LEU A 203 -13.36 -4.96 -21.82
N ARG A 204 -12.24 -5.45 -22.34
CA ARG A 204 -11.11 -5.92 -21.49
C ARG A 204 -10.55 -4.80 -20.62
N TYR A 205 -10.44 -3.60 -21.16
CA TYR A 205 -9.97 -2.47 -20.39
C TYR A 205 -10.92 -2.09 -19.24
N ILE A 206 -12.23 -2.05 -19.51
CA ILE A 206 -13.26 -1.82 -18.49
C ILE A 206 -13.21 -2.94 -17.41
N ALA A 207 -13.08 -4.21 -17.83
CA ALA A 207 -12.97 -5.34 -16.91
C ALA A 207 -11.73 -5.21 -15.99
N LYS A 208 -10.62 -4.76 -16.55
CA LYS A 208 -9.38 -4.49 -15.80
C LYS A 208 -9.56 -3.33 -14.81
N ALA A 209 -10.15 -2.22 -15.24
CA ALA A 209 -10.41 -1.06 -14.40
C ALA A 209 -11.37 -1.37 -13.23
N ALA A 210 -12.26 -2.35 -13.41
CA ALA A 210 -13.21 -2.80 -12.39
C ALA A 210 -12.60 -3.69 -11.29
N ASP A 211 -11.34 -4.11 -11.40
CA ASP A 211 -10.57 -4.86 -10.39
C ASP A 211 -11.33 -6.06 -9.79
N GLY A 212 -11.96 -6.87 -10.65
CA GLY A 212 -12.70 -8.08 -10.27
C GLY A 212 -14.11 -7.83 -9.74
N SER A 213 -14.65 -6.61 -9.86
CA SER A 213 -16.00 -6.22 -9.48
C SER A 213 -16.93 -6.18 -10.72
N MET A 214 -17.86 -7.11 -10.84
CA MET A 214 -18.87 -7.10 -11.92
C MET A 214 -19.76 -5.85 -11.86
N ARG A 215 -20.11 -5.39 -10.66
CA ARG A 215 -20.96 -4.20 -10.50
C ARG A 215 -20.27 -2.95 -11.01
N ASP A 216 -19.00 -2.78 -10.68
CA ASP A 216 -18.25 -1.60 -11.08
C ASP A 216 -17.93 -1.65 -12.57
N ALA A 217 -17.66 -2.85 -13.14
CA ALA A 217 -17.51 -3.04 -14.58
C ALA A 217 -18.76 -2.60 -15.36
N LEU A 218 -19.95 -3.05 -14.92
CA LEU A 218 -21.20 -2.64 -15.55
C LEU A 218 -21.52 -1.16 -15.36
N SER A 219 -21.11 -0.56 -14.24
CA SER A 219 -21.28 0.88 -14.00
C SER A 219 -20.37 1.71 -14.90
N LEU A 220 -19.10 1.31 -15.08
CA LEU A 220 -18.16 1.95 -15.98
C LEU A 220 -18.60 1.82 -17.45
N LEU A 221 -19.05 0.62 -17.84
CA LEU A 221 -19.58 0.39 -19.18
C LEU A 221 -20.79 1.28 -19.47
N ASP A 222 -21.70 1.38 -18.52
CA ASP A 222 -22.89 2.22 -18.59
C ASP A 222 -22.53 3.71 -18.76
N GLN A 223 -21.54 4.18 -18.03
CA GLN A 223 -21.01 5.52 -18.16
C GLN A 223 -20.43 5.78 -19.56
N CYS A 224 -19.65 4.84 -20.10
CA CYS A 224 -19.07 4.95 -21.43
C CYS A 224 -20.14 4.97 -22.53
N ILE A 225 -21.17 4.12 -22.42
CA ILE A 225 -22.30 4.09 -23.36
C ILE A 225 -23.10 5.41 -23.31
N ALA A 226 -23.33 5.93 -22.11
CA ALA A 226 -24.07 7.18 -21.94
C ALA A 226 -23.33 8.37 -22.58
N PHE A 227 -21.99 8.39 -22.51
CA PHE A 227 -21.16 9.44 -23.09
C PHE A 227 -21.15 9.39 -24.62
N TYR A 228 -21.03 8.19 -25.22
CA TYR A 228 -20.99 7.95 -26.66
C TYR A 228 -22.29 7.31 -27.18
N LEU A 229 -23.43 7.85 -26.77
CA LEU A 229 -24.73 7.28 -27.10
C LEU A 229 -24.94 7.14 -28.61
N GLY A 230 -25.26 5.92 -29.06
CA GLY A 230 -25.54 5.61 -30.46
C GLY A 230 -24.31 5.48 -31.37
N GLN A 231 -23.11 5.53 -30.81
CA GLN A 231 -21.86 5.28 -31.51
C GLN A 231 -21.25 3.94 -31.09
N LYS A 232 -20.40 3.37 -31.95
CA LYS A 232 -19.59 2.22 -31.59
C LYS A 232 -18.59 2.63 -30.50
N LEU A 233 -18.57 1.89 -29.39
CA LEU A 233 -17.65 2.14 -28.29
C LEU A 233 -16.27 1.57 -28.63
N THR A 234 -15.31 2.45 -28.94
CA THR A 234 -13.92 2.09 -29.22
C THR A 234 -13.06 2.10 -27.94
N TYR A 235 -11.87 1.53 -28.03
CA TYR A 235 -10.90 1.57 -26.93
C TYR A 235 -10.54 3.02 -26.53
N ASP A 236 -10.33 3.91 -27.50
CA ASP A 236 -9.99 5.32 -27.27
C ASP A 236 -11.10 6.08 -26.55
N HIS A 237 -12.36 5.80 -26.93
CA HIS A 237 -13.55 6.35 -26.24
C HIS A 237 -13.57 5.98 -24.76
N VAL A 238 -13.23 4.72 -24.44
CA VAL A 238 -13.18 4.26 -23.04
C VAL A 238 -12.07 4.92 -22.26
N LEU A 239 -10.87 5.07 -22.86
CA LEU A 239 -9.75 5.80 -22.23
C LEU A 239 -10.13 7.25 -21.90
N GLU A 240 -10.82 7.92 -22.83
CA GLU A 240 -11.26 9.30 -22.64
C GLU A 240 -12.26 9.43 -21.48
N VAL A 241 -13.29 8.58 -21.44
CA VAL A 241 -14.34 8.63 -20.41
C VAL A 241 -13.81 8.24 -19.03
N LEU A 242 -12.96 7.21 -18.96
CA LEU A 242 -12.40 6.76 -17.68
C LEU A 242 -11.24 7.62 -17.19
N GLY A 243 -10.82 8.60 -17.98
CA GLY A 243 -9.74 9.49 -17.61
C GLY A 243 -8.38 8.79 -17.55
N ALA A 244 -8.26 7.62 -18.16
CA ALA A 244 -7.00 6.90 -18.19
C ALA A 244 -5.98 7.62 -19.05
N VAL A 245 -4.75 7.58 -18.60
CA VAL A 245 -3.62 8.16 -19.33
C VAL A 245 -3.04 7.10 -20.26
N ASP A 246 -2.86 7.45 -21.51
CA ASP A 246 -2.24 6.56 -22.50
C ASP A 246 -0.84 6.15 -22.04
N THR A 247 -0.45 4.92 -22.33
CA THR A 247 0.87 4.37 -22.02
C THR A 247 1.99 5.24 -22.61
N ASP A 248 1.74 5.88 -23.75
CA ASP A 248 2.68 6.79 -24.41
C ASP A 248 3.02 8.03 -23.59
N VAL A 249 2.08 8.53 -22.80
CA VAL A 249 2.34 9.66 -21.89
C VAL A 249 3.28 9.24 -20.77
N PHE A 250 3.09 8.03 -20.23
CA PHE A 250 3.98 7.48 -19.20
C PHE A 250 5.38 7.20 -19.76
N SER A 251 5.47 6.73 -20.98
CA SER A 251 6.73 6.56 -21.70
C SER A 251 7.49 7.89 -21.81
N ARG A 252 6.81 8.94 -22.30
CA ARG A 252 7.39 10.29 -22.37
C ARG A 252 7.80 10.82 -21.01
N LEU A 253 6.96 10.64 -20.00
CA LEU A 253 7.25 11.05 -18.63
C LEU A 253 8.50 10.36 -18.09
N LEU A 254 8.59 9.02 -18.26
CA LEU A 254 9.76 8.24 -17.85
C LEU A 254 11.05 8.72 -18.55
N ARG A 255 11.00 8.94 -19.84
CA ARG A 255 12.17 9.43 -20.62
C ARG A 255 12.63 10.78 -20.10
N LYS A 256 11.71 11.72 -19.83
CA LYS A 256 12.03 13.03 -19.24
C LYS A 256 12.64 12.90 -17.84
N VAL A 257 12.14 11.97 -17.02
CA VAL A 257 12.71 11.67 -15.71
C VAL A 257 14.14 11.13 -15.83
N LEU A 258 14.39 10.21 -16.77
CA LEU A 258 15.73 9.65 -17.02
C LEU A 258 16.72 10.71 -17.57
N GLU A 259 16.24 11.64 -18.41
CA GLU A 259 16.98 12.80 -18.88
C GLU A 259 17.26 13.85 -17.78
N ARG A 260 16.59 13.71 -16.60
CA ARG A 260 16.60 14.69 -15.50
C ARG A 260 16.07 16.07 -15.91
N ASP A 261 15.17 16.09 -16.89
CA ASP A 261 14.50 17.30 -17.37
C ASP A 261 13.28 17.61 -16.50
N VAL A 262 13.53 18.33 -15.39
CA VAL A 262 12.47 18.71 -14.45
C VAL A 262 11.41 19.60 -15.13
N ALA A 263 11.81 20.51 -15.99
CA ALA A 263 10.87 21.41 -16.66
C ALA A 263 9.93 20.62 -17.58
N GLY A 264 10.48 19.74 -18.43
CA GLY A 264 9.67 18.89 -19.32
C GLY A 264 8.75 17.93 -18.57
N VAL A 265 9.13 17.45 -17.37
CA VAL A 265 8.26 16.65 -16.50
C VAL A 265 7.08 17.46 -15.99
N LEU A 266 7.33 18.69 -15.52
CA LEU A 266 6.30 19.57 -15.00
C LEU A 266 5.33 20.04 -16.12
N ASP A 267 5.82 20.28 -17.33
CA ASP A 267 4.99 20.62 -18.49
C ASP A 267 4.01 19.48 -18.82
N ILE A 268 4.48 18.22 -18.80
CA ILE A 268 3.60 17.06 -19.02
C ILE A 268 2.52 16.98 -17.93
N VAL A 269 2.88 17.23 -16.66
CA VAL A 269 1.90 17.24 -15.55
C VAL A 269 0.89 18.37 -15.73
N GLU A 270 1.33 19.57 -16.15
CA GLU A 270 0.45 20.69 -16.43
C GLU A 270 -0.59 20.34 -17.50
N ASP A 271 -0.14 19.74 -18.62
CA ASP A 271 -1.02 19.29 -19.70
C ASP A 271 -2.07 18.30 -19.21
N LEU A 272 -1.68 17.34 -18.36
CA LEU A 272 -2.60 16.35 -17.78
C LEU A 272 -3.62 16.99 -16.81
N VAL A 273 -3.19 17.97 -16.03
CA VAL A 273 -4.06 18.74 -15.13
C VAL A 273 -5.06 19.58 -15.95
N MET A 274 -4.60 20.22 -17.03
CA MET A 274 -5.47 21.00 -17.92
C MET A 274 -6.50 20.14 -18.65
N GLN A 275 -6.15 18.86 -18.94
CA GLN A 275 -7.10 17.86 -19.46
C GLN A 275 -8.08 17.34 -18.40
N GLY A 276 -8.00 17.79 -17.14
CA GLY A 276 -8.89 17.39 -16.06
C GLY A 276 -8.63 15.98 -15.52
N ARG A 277 -7.43 15.43 -15.71
CA ARG A 277 -7.08 14.08 -15.20
C ARG A 277 -6.98 14.06 -13.68
N GLU A 278 -7.49 13.02 -13.05
CA GLU A 278 -7.44 12.85 -11.60
C GLU A 278 -6.05 12.42 -11.15
N LEU A 279 -5.40 13.24 -10.32
CA LEU A 279 -3.98 13.07 -9.94
C LEU A 279 -3.71 11.81 -9.11
N THR A 280 -4.67 11.35 -8.31
CA THR A 280 -4.54 10.11 -7.54
C THR A 280 -4.52 8.91 -8.47
N GLN A 281 -5.38 8.92 -9.50
CA GLN A 281 -5.42 7.88 -10.52
C GLN A 281 -4.15 7.90 -11.37
N LEU A 282 -3.68 9.08 -11.77
CA LEU A 282 -2.42 9.26 -12.51
C LEU A 282 -1.23 8.64 -11.75
N ALA A 283 -1.13 8.87 -10.44
CA ALA A 283 -0.06 8.30 -9.63
C ALA A 283 -0.17 6.76 -9.52
N ALA A 284 -1.40 6.24 -9.40
CA ALA A 284 -1.64 4.80 -9.39
C ALA A 284 -1.27 4.15 -10.73
N ASP A 285 -1.71 4.73 -11.85
CA ASP A 285 -1.45 4.23 -13.19
C ASP A 285 0.05 4.27 -13.54
N PHE A 286 0.76 5.34 -13.15
CA PHE A 286 2.20 5.41 -13.31
C PHE A 286 2.93 4.37 -12.45
N THR A 287 2.47 4.11 -11.23
CA THR A 287 2.99 3.02 -10.39
C THR A 287 2.82 1.66 -11.08
N TRP A 288 1.66 1.41 -11.69
CA TRP A 288 1.38 0.20 -12.46
C TRP A 288 2.28 0.08 -13.70
N TYR A 289 2.53 1.19 -14.40
CA TYR A 289 3.45 1.24 -15.53
C TYR A 289 4.87 0.87 -15.11
N LEU A 290 5.39 1.46 -14.03
CA LEU A 290 6.71 1.14 -13.47
C LEU A 290 6.79 -0.33 -13.00
N ARG A 291 5.73 -0.88 -12.38
CA ARG A 291 5.65 -2.30 -12.03
C ARG A 291 5.73 -3.19 -13.27
N ASN A 292 5.04 -2.83 -14.34
CA ASN A 292 5.08 -3.61 -15.58
C ASN A 292 6.50 -3.62 -16.18
N LEU A 293 7.21 -2.49 -16.16
CA LEU A 293 8.63 -2.42 -16.54
C LEU A 293 9.50 -3.32 -15.66
N LEU A 294 9.25 -3.33 -14.34
CA LEU A 294 9.96 -4.21 -13.40
C LEU A 294 9.77 -5.69 -13.74
N LEU A 295 8.55 -6.11 -14.00
CA LEU A 295 8.24 -7.48 -14.39
C LEU A 295 8.93 -7.86 -15.71
N VAL A 296 8.86 -6.99 -16.72
CA VAL A 296 9.53 -7.19 -18.02
C VAL A 296 11.05 -7.30 -17.86
N LYS A 297 11.64 -6.59 -16.88
CA LYS A 297 13.08 -6.65 -16.62
C LYS A 297 13.53 -7.89 -15.86
N THR A 298 12.65 -8.45 -15.00
CA THR A 298 13.02 -9.52 -14.07
C THR A 298 12.65 -10.92 -14.53
N SER A 299 11.82 -11.08 -15.57
CA SER A 299 11.34 -12.40 -16.03
C SER A 299 11.18 -12.45 -17.55
N ASP A 300 11.59 -13.56 -18.16
CA ASP A 300 11.57 -13.76 -19.61
C ASP A 300 10.21 -14.21 -20.18
N ASN A 301 9.30 -14.77 -19.36
CA ASN A 301 8.02 -15.35 -19.80
C ASN A 301 6.83 -14.62 -19.18
N ILE A 302 6.61 -13.34 -19.55
CA ILE A 302 5.60 -12.50 -18.90
C ILE A 302 4.43 -12.18 -19.84
N GLU A 303 4.44 -12.66 -21.07
CA GLU A 303 3.39 -12.36 -22.05
C GLU A 303 1.99 -12.78 -21.55
N ASP A 304 1.91 -13.86 -20.75
CA ASP A 304 0.65 -14.33 -20.15
C ASP A 304 0.24 -13.59 -18.86
N VAL A 305 1.18 -12.87 -18.23
CA VAL A 305 0.95 -12.17 -16.95
C VAL A 305 0.65 -10.68 -17.14
N LEU A 306 1.18 -10.12 -18.23
CA LEU A 306 0.97 -8.72 -18.61
C LEU A 306 -0.14 -8.64 -19.66
N ASP A 307 -1.28 -8.15 -19.23
CA ASP A 307 -2.45 -7.87 -20.08
C ASP A 307 -2.20 -6.60 -20.93
N VAL A 308 -1.17 -6.64 -21.80
CA VAL A 308 -0.71 -5.50 -22.60
C VAL A 308 -0.74 -5.89 -24.07
N SER A 309 -1.04 -4.95 -24.97
CA SER A 309 -1.00 -5.21 -26.40
C SER A 309 0.42 -5.55 -26.85
N THR A 310 0.55 -6.28 -27.96
CA THR A 310 1.87 -6.68 -28.51
C THR A 310 2.76 -5.46 -28.80
N GLU A 311 2.18 -4.35 -29.25
CA GLU A 311 2.88 -3.09 -29.51
C GLU A 311 3.42 -2.47 -28.21
N ASN A 312 2.58 -2.37 -27.20
CA ASN A 312 2.98 -1.85 -25.89
C ASN A 312 4.00 -2.76 -25.20
N MET A 313 3.97 -4.08 -25.46
CA MET A 313 4.96 -5.02 -24.95
C MET A 313 6.36 -4.77 -25.53
N LEU A 314 6.46 -4.49 -26.83
CA LEU A 314 7.73 -4.14 -27.47
C LEU A 314 8.29 -2.86 -26.89
N GLN A 315 7.45 -1.85 -26.71
CA GLN A 315 7.83 -0.56 -26.12
C GLN A 315 8.31 -0.74 -24.67
N LEU A 316 7.59 -1.51 -23.84
CA LEU A 316 8.00 -1.82 -22.48
C LEU A 316 9.33 -2.60 -22.42
N LYS A 317 9.59 -3.52 -23.38
CA LYS A 317 10.87 -4.24 -23.50
C LYS A 317 12.03 -3.29 -23.84
N GLU A 318 11.82 -2.30 -24.67
CA GLU A 318 12.84 -1.29 -24.98
C GLU A 318 13.11 -0.38 -23.78
N GLU A 319 12.06 0.10 -23.13
CA GLU A 319 12.16 1.02 -21.99
C GLU A 319 12.73 0.34 -20.73
N SER A 320 12.44 -0.95 -20.54
CA SER A 320 13.03 -1.73 -19.44
C SER A 320 14.56 -1.83 -19.51
N LYS A 321 15.15 -1.70 -20.72
CA LYS A 321 16.61 -1.67 -20.91
C LYS A 321 17.23 -0.32 -20.57
N MET A 322 16.43 0.76 -20.60
CA MET A 322 16.90 2.13 -20.36
C MET A 322 17.05 2.47 -18.87
N ILE A 323 16.43 1.70 -17.99
CA ILE A 323 16.41 1.98 -16.56
C ILE A 323 17.02 0.81 -15.77
N GLU A 324 17.85 1.10 -14.77
CA GLU A 324 18.41 0.13 -13.86
C GLU A 324 17.36 -0.41 -12.87
N LEU A 325 17.55 -1.65 -12.40
CA LEU A 325 16.61 -2.34 -11.50
C LEU A 325 16.38 -1.55 -10.20
N ASP A 326 17.47 -1.07 -9.60
CA ASP A 326 17.42 -0.35 -8.32
C ASP A 326 16.74 1.01 -8.46
N MET A 327 16.97 1.72 -9.56
CA MET A 327 16.27 2.97 -9.87
C MET A 327 14.77 2.73 -10.03
N LEU A 328 14.38 1.63 -10.68
CA LEU A 328 12.98 1.28 -10.88
C LEU A 328 12.28 0.95 -9.56
N LEU A 329 12.94 0.17 -8.69
CA LEU A 329 12.45 -0.13 -7.34
C LEU A 329 12.31 1.14 -6.49
N ARG A 330 13.27 2.06 -6.59
CA ARG A 330 13.19 3.37 -5.94
C ARG A 330 11.99 4.17 -6.43
N TYR A 331 11.76 4.25 -7.75
CA TYR A 331 10.62 4.98 -8.33
C TYR A 331 9.28 4.40 -7.86
N ILE A 332 9.14 3.08 -7.86
CA ILE A 332 7.94 2.39 -7.37
C ILE A 332 7.69 2.73 -5.90
N ARG A 333 8.73 2.75 -5.06
CA ARG A 333 8.59 3.09 -3.63
C ARG A 333 8.10 4.52 -3.44
N ILE A 334 8.73 5.50 -4.11
CA ILE A 334 8.34 6.92 -4.02
C ILE A 334 6.87 7.09 -4.43
N PHE A 335 6.45 6.46 -5.53
CA PHE A 335 5.08 6.58 -6.01
C PHE A 335 4.06 5.77 -5.20
N SER A 336 4.47 4.67 -4.57
CA SER A 336 3.64 3.91 -3.63
C SER A 336 3.35 4.73 -2.37
N GLU A 337 4.36 5.39 -1.81
CA GLU A 337 4.21 6.32 -0.68
C GLU A 337 3.34 7.52 -1.06
N LEU A 338 3.58 8.11 -2.25
CA LEU A 338 2.79 9.21 -2.79
C LEU A 338 1.31 8.83 -2.91
N SER A 339 0.99 7.65 -3.43
CA SER A 339 -0.39 7.17 -3.58
C SER A 339 -1.13 7.10 -2.25
N GLY A 340 -0.43 6.72 -1.17
CA GLY A 340 -0.97 6.76 0.19
C GLY A 340 -1.25 8.18 0.69
N GLN A 341 -0.35 9.12 0.39
CA GLN A 341 -0.46 10.54 0.81
C GLN A 341 -1.54 11.29 0.03
N LEU A 342 -1.64 11.07 -1.29
CA LEU A 342 -2.62 11.74 -2.16
C LEU A 342 -4.07 11.49 -1.74
N LYS A 343 -4.34 10.36 -1.11
CA LYS A 343 -5.69 9.98 -0.67
C LYS A 343 -6.29 10.98 0.34
N TYR A 344 -5.44 11.60 1.16
CA TYR A 344 -5.85 12.50 2.24
C TYR A 344 -5.37 13.94 2.06
N ALA A 345 -4.60 14.22 1.02
CA ALA A 345 -3.99 15.52 0.79
C ALA A 345 -4.96 16.54 0.21
N THR A 346 -4.89 17.77 0.70
CA THR A 346 -5.60 18.94 0.14
C THR A 346 -4.92 19.50 -1.11
N GLN A 347 -3.58 19.40 -1.19
CA GLN A 347 -2.77 19.91 -2.30
C GLN A 347 -2.12 18.76 -3.07
N LYS A 348 -2.93 17.97 -3.76
CA LYS A 348 -2.50 16.78 -4.51
C LYS A 348 -1.45 17.09 -5.57
N ARG A 349 -1.60 18.22 -6.28
CA ARG A 349 -0.69 18.65 -7.34
C ARG A 349 0.72 18.86 -6.82
N VAL A 350 0.89 19.60 -5.73
CA VAL A 350 2.20 19.90 -5.14
C VAL A 350 2.92 18.61 -4.73
N LEU A 351 2.20 17.66 -4.13
CA LEU A 351 2.79 16.37 -3.76
C LEU A 351 3.28 15.56 -4.96
N LEU A 352 2.50 15.55 -6.05
CA LEU A 352 2.87 14.86 -7.28
C LEU A 352 4.11 15.51 -7.92
N GLU A 353 4.13 16.85 -8.04
CA GLU A 353 5.27 17.61 -8.58
C GLU A 353 6.54 17.36 -7.77
N VAL A 354 6.46 17.43 -6.43
CA VAL A 354 7.60 17.14 -5.54
C VAL A 354 8.10 15.70 -5.70
N ALA A 355 7.20 14.71 -5.83
CA ALA A 355 7.59 13.34 -6.06
C ALA A 355 8.33 13.16 -7.39
N LEU A 356 7.84 13.77 -8.46
CA LEU A 356 8.49 13.74 -9.77
C LEU A 356 9.86 14.45 -9.77
N ILE A 357 9.98 15.59 -9.07
CA ILE A 357 11.27 16.28 -8.88
C ILE A 357 12.28 15.37 -8.16
N LYS A 358 11.83 14.63 -7.14
CA LYS A 358 12.66 13.63 -6.45
C LYS A 358 13.15 12.53 -7.38
N LEU A 359 12.32 12.07 -8.33
CA LEU A 359 12.78 11.10 -9.34
C LEU A 359 13.92 11.67 -10.19
N CYS A 360 13.78 12.92 -10.64
CA CYS A 360 14.78 13.59 -11.47
C CYS A 360 16.06 13.95 -10.70
N THR A 361 15.94 14.21 -9.38
CA THR A 361 17.02 14.76 -8.56
C THR A 361 17.30 13.89 -7.32
N PRO A 362 18.06 12.78 -7.46
CA PRO A 362 18.39 11.88 -6.36
C PRO A 362 19.08 12.56 -5.17
N ALA A 363 19.71 13.73 -5.40
CA ALA A 363 20.42 14.49 -4.36
C ALA A 363 19.49 15.06 -3.27
N MET A 364 18.18 15.16 -3.54
CA MET A 364 17.19 15.67 -2.58
C MET A 364 16.71 14.61 -1.58
N GLU A 365 17.12 13.36 -1.73
CA GLU A 365 16.75 12.28 -0.83
C GLU A 365 17.90 11.90 0.10
N THR A 366 17.56 11.62 1.37
CA THR A 366 18.49 11.17 2.40
C THR A 366 18.51 9.65 2.56
N GLY A 367 17.71 8.91 1.77
CA GLY A 367 17.60 7.46 1.83
C GLY A 367 18.86 6.74 1.30
N GLN A 368 19.11 5.52 1.80
CA GLN A 368 20.27 4.69 1.39
C GLN A 368 20.32 4.44 -0.12
N ASP A 369 19.16 4.27 -0.77
CA ASP A 369 19.10 3.99 -2.21
C ASP A 369 19.46 5.21 -3.06
N ALA A 370 19.07 6.41 -2.62
CA ALA A 370 19.51 7.65 -3.25
C ALA A 370 21.02 7.86 -3.15
N LEU A 371 21.64 7.40 -2.04
CA LEU A 371 23.09 7.39 -1.88
C LEU A 371 23.75 6.39 -2.84
N LEU A 372 23.19 5.20 -3.01
CA LEU A 372 23.68 4.20 -3.97
C LEU A 372 23.61 4.71 -5.41
N ASP A 373 22.50 5.35 -5.82
CA ASP A 373 22.37 5.96 -7.14
C ASP A 373 23.41 7.08 -7.37
N ARG A 374 23.74 7.84 -6.31
CA ARG A 374 24.80 8.88 -6.39
C ARG A 374 26.18 8.27 -6.51
N ILE A 375 26.46 7.19 -5.80
CA ILE A 375 27.74 6.47 -5.87
C ILE A 375 27.91 5.91 -7.29
N ARG A 376 26.91 5.24 -7.85
CA ARG A 376 26.94 4.71 -9.23
C ARG A 376 27.15 5.81 -10.28
N ALA A 377 26.45 6.95 -10.12
CA ALA A 377 26.64 8.07 -11.04
C ALA A 377 28.06 8.65 -11.00
N VAL A 378 28.76 8.51 -9.87
CA VAL A 378 30.18 8.87 -9.73
C VAL A 378 31.08 7.79 -10.33
N GLU A 379 30.78 6.51 -10.10
CA GLU A 379 31.49 5.37 -10.67
C GLU A 379 31.45 5.42 -12.20
N ASP A 380 30.28 5.60 -12.81
CA ASP A 380 30.11 5.78 -14.27
C ASP A 380 30.92 6.96 -14.83
N LYS A 381 30.97 8.07 -14.09
CA LYS A 381 31.78 9.23 -14.51
C LYS A 381 33.28 8.94 -14.42
N VAL A 382 33.70 8.19 -13.42
CA VAL A 382 35.10 7.77 -13.24
C VAL A 382 35.47 6.76 -14.32
N GLU A 383 34.64 5.77 -14.65
CA GLU A 383 34.90 4.82 -15.73
C GLU A 383 34.97 5.50 -17.08
N LYS A 384 34.03 6.39 -17.39
CA LYS A 384 34.06 7.21 -18.63
C LYS A 384 35.26 8.14 -18.67
N GLY A 385 35.67 8.69 -17.52
CA GLY A 385 36.88 9.51 -17.40
C GLY A 385 38.18 8.69 -17.59
N LEU A 386 38.22 7.47 -17.04
CA LEU A 386 39.34 6.55 -17.24
C LEU A 386 39.43 6.03 -18.67
N ALA A 387 38.28 5.73 -19.30
CA ALA A 387 38.26 5.35 -20.73
C ALA A 387 38.73 6.50 -21.64
N ALA A 388 38.32 7.74 -21.35
CA ALA A 388 38.79 8.93 -22.10
C ALA A 388 40.27 9.25 -21.81
N ALA A 389 40.80 8.91 -20.65
CA ALA A 389 42.23 9.07 -20.33
C ALA A 389 43.11 7.98 -20.97
N ALA A 390 42.57 6.79 -21.25
CA ALA A 390 43.28 5.71 -21.94
C ALA A 390 43.47 6.00 -23.45
N ASP A 391 42.60 6.80 -24.03
CA ASP A 391 42.67 7.21 -25.45
C ASP A 391 43.56 8.47 -25.69
N MET A 392 44.14 9.08 -24.65
CA MET A 392 45.06 10.19 -24.81
C MET A 392 46.51 9.67 -25.03
N PRO A 393 47.21 10.12 -26.09
CA PRO A 393 48.60 9.73 -26.30
C PRO A 393 49.46 10.20 -25.11
N GLN A 394 50.18 9.27 -24.50
CA GLN A 394 51.11 9.54 -23.40
C GLN A 394 52.16 10.57 -23.83
N ARG A 395 52.04 11.79 -23.38
CA ARG A 395 53.08 12.80 -23.45
C ARG A 395 54.02 12.60 -22.29
N VAL A 396 55.15 11.91 -22.58
CA VAL A 396 56.21 11.76 -21.59
C VAL A 396 56.82 13.14 -21.36
N VAL A 397 56.58 13.76 -20.22
CA VAL A 397 57.27 14.95 -19.74
C VAL A 397 58.44 14.50 -18.89
N TYR A 398 59.64 14.66 -19.43
CA TYR A 398 60.89 14.57 -18.62
C TYR A 398 60.95 15.79 -17.71
N VAL A 399 60.81 15.59 -16.41
CA VAL A 399 61.11 16.60 -15.40
C VAL A 399 62.57 16.42 -14.97
N ASN A 400 63.44 17.28 -15.46
CA ASN A 400 64.72 17.50 -14.87
C ASN A 400 64.55 18.27 -13.56
N GLY A 401 65.14 17.73 -12.49
CA GLY A 401 65.20 18.44 -11.22
C GLY A 401 66.10 19.67 -11.31
N ASP A 402 65.71 20.69 -10.67
CA ASP A 402 66.41 21.54 -9.75
C ASP A 402 65.71 22.90 -9.60
N ASP A 403 65.74 23.31 -8.40
CA ASP A 403 65.65 24.64 -7.81
C ASP A 403 64.38 25.10 -7.13
N ALA A 404 64.71 25.44 -5.91
CA ALA A 404 63.91 25.94 -4.84
C ALA A 404 63.39 27.38 -5.05
N SER A 405 62.39 27.66 -4.26
CA SER A 405 61.98 28.96 -3.67
C SER A 405 60.88 29.77 -4.33
N SER A 406 59.97 30.09 -3.46
CA SER A 406 59.19 31.32 -3.26
C SER A 406 57.75 31.42 -3.73
N SER A 407 56.92 31.48 -2.71
CA SER A 407 55.79 32.42 -2.50
C SER A 407 54.66 32.54 -3.53
N GLY A 408 53.45 32.24 -3.03
CA GLY A 408 52.22 32.75 -3.63
C GLY A 408 50.95 32.11 -3.13
N SER A 409 50.34 32.74 -2.17
CA SER A 409 48.99 32.59 -1.60
C SER A 409 47.93 32.08 -2.60
N GLY A 410 47.11 31.14 -2.14
CA GLY A 410 45.86 30.76 -2.83
C GLY A 410 45.07 29.69 -2.13
N VAL A 411 44.16 30.11 -1.31
CA VAL A 411 42.89 29.46 -0.91
C VAL A 411 42.95 27.96 -0.55
N ALA A 412 43.08 27.71 0.74
CA ALA A 412 42.90 26.41 1.36
C ALA A 412 41.42 25.98 1.29
N GLY A 413 41.14 25.00 0.45
CA GLY A 413 39.94 24.17 0.57
C GLY A 413 40.11 23.26 1.79
N SER A 414 39.32 23.48 2.81
CA SER A 414 39.28 22.70 4.05
C SER A 414 39.05 21.21 3.72
N ARG A 415 40.11 20.41 3.81
CA ARG A 415 40.00 18.95 3.90
C ARG A 415 39.39 18.65 5.28
N LYS A 416 38.18 18.03 5.30
CA LYS A 416 37.60 17.44 6.51
C LYS A 416 38.56 16.34 7.00
N VAL A 417 39.24 16.60 8.10
CA VAL A 417 40.01 15.59 8.80
C VAL A 417 39.03 14.77 9.62
N LYS A 418 38.90 13.48 9.32
CA LYS A 418 38.21 12.55 10.21
C LYS A 418 39.00 12.49 11.51
N PRO A 419 38.35 12.55 12.69
CA PRO A 419 39.05 12.39 13.95
C PRO A 419 39.69 11.00 14.02
N GLU A 420 41.01 10.92 14.09
CA GLU A 420 41.76 9.69 14.32
C GLU A 420 41.72 9.37 15.79
N LEU A 421 41.39 8.13 16.16
CA LEU A 421 41.47 7.62 17.51
C LEU A 421 42.94 7.44 17.90
N PRO A 422 43.30 7.71 19.17
CA PRO A 422 44.56 7.27 19.72
C PRO A 422 44.67 5.73 19.66
N ASN A 423 45.88 5.21 19.47
CA ASN A 423 46.16 3.80 19.21
C ASN A 423 45.70 2.80 20.30
N ALA A 424 45.22 3.27 21.45
CA ALA A 424 44.62 2.44 22.50
C ALA A 424 43.59 3.25 23.30
N ILE A 425 42.41 2.65 23.55
CA ILE A 425 41.39 3.19 24.45
C ILE A 425 41.83 2.78 25.88
N PRO A 426 41.93 3.71 26.87
CA PRO A 426 42.26 3.36 28.24
C PRO A 426 41.32 2.30 28.81
N GLU A 427 41.88 1.35 29.57
CA GLU A 427 41.09 0.25 30.16
C GLU A 427 39.97 0.78 31.06
N ASP A 428 40.20 1.89 31.75
CA ASP A 428 39.24 2.54 32.62
C ASP A 428 38.01 3.04 31.84
N VAL A 429 38.21 3.66 30.67
CA VAL A 429 37.14 4.11 29.80
C VAL A 429 36.37 2.92 29.18
N GLN A 430 37.07 1.82 28.86
CA GLN A 430 36.41 0.61 28.34
C GLN A 430 35.46 0.00 29.39
N GLU A 431 35.86 0.02 30.66
CA GLU A 431 35.07 -0.48 31.78
C GLU A 431 33.83 0.39 32.02
N VAL A 432 33.96 1.73 31.89
CA VAL A 432 32.83 2.66 31.95
C VAL A 432 31.83 2.37 30.81
N VAL A 433 32.30 2.23 29.58
CA VAL A 433 31.44 1.98 28.41
C VAL A 433 30.63 0.69 28.57
N LYS A 434 31.23 -0.40 29.06
CA LYS A 434 30.54 -1.67 29.31
C LYS A 434 29.43 -1.54 30.37
N ASN A 435 29.63 -0.70 31.38
CA ASN A 435 28.71 -0.53 32.49
C ASN A 435 27.83 0.73 32.37
N PHE A 436 27.95 1.51 31.30
CA PHE A 436 27.30 2.82 31.17
C PHE A 436 25.78 2.77 31.32
N ARG A 437 25.10 1.75 30.79
CA ARG A 437 23.65 1.58 30.95
C ARG A 437 23.24 1.45 32.42
N SER A 438 24.02 0.74 33.22
CA SER A 438 23.76 0.59 34.65
C SER A 438 23.99 1.91 35.40
N ILE A 439 25.04 2.66 35.03
CA ILE A 439 25.34 3.98 35.58
C ILE A 439 24.23 4.98 35.23
N ALA A 440 23.77 4.99 33.98
CA ALA A 440 22.70 5.85 33.54
C ALA A 440 21.33 5.53 34.21
N ASP A 441 21.09 4.26 34.61
CA ASP A 441 19.88 3.87 35.33
C ASP A 441 19.89 4.27 36.81
N GLU A 442 21.05 4.51 37.41
CA GLU A 442 21.22 4.97 38.80
C GLU A 442 21.31 6.49 38.93
N ALA A 443 21.54 7.20 37.84
CA ALA A 443 21.57 8.66 37.81
C ALA A 443 20.24 9.28 38.23
N SER A 444 20.27 10.51 38.74
CA SER A 444 19.06 11.22 39.22
C SER A 444 17.98 11.31 38.15
N GLY A 445 16.71 11.27 38.54
CA GLY A 445 15.57 11.06 37.64
C GLY A 445 15.47 12.06 36.48
N MET A 446 16.04 13.25 36.59
CA MET A 446 16.00 14.29 35.57
C MET A 446 17.04 14.02 34.44
N ILE A 447 18.24 13.60 34.78
CA ILE A 447 19.33 13.31 33.83
C ILE A 447 19.23 11.91 33.21
N ARG A 448 18.65 10.96 33.91
CA ARG A 448 18.46 9.58 33.45
C ARG A 448 17.83 9.49 32.05
N GLY A 449 16.85 10.33 31.76
CA GLY A 449 16.15 10.35 30.46
C GLY A 449 17.02 10.81 29.29
N PHE A 450 17.99 11.72 29.58
CA PHE A 450 18.93 12.22 28.58
C PHE A 450 20.10 11.26 28.38
N LEU A 451 20.63 10.64 29.43
CA LEU A 451 21.70 9.66 29.36
C LEU A 451 21.34 8.41 28.55
N LYS A 452 20.08 8.01 28.53
CA LYS A 452 19.60 6.90 27.67
C LYS A 452 19.70 7.18 26.17
N LYS A 453 19.78 8.45 25.77
CA LYS A 453 19.93 8.89 24.39
C LYS A 453 21.35 9.33 24.05
N ALA A 454 22.24 9.31 25.04
CA ALA A 454 23.62 9.70 24.87
C ALA A 454 24.41 8.66 24.07
N ARG A 455 25.36 9.12 23.29
CA ARG A 455 26.40 8.30 22.65
C ARG A 455 27.75 8.61 23.28
N LEU A 456 28.61 7.60 23.36
CA LEU A 456 29.90 7.71 24.02
C LEU A 456 31.02 7.85 22.99
N SER A 457 31.92 8.81 23.25
CA SER A 457 33.14 9.04 22.48
C SER A 457 34.34 9.28 23.42
N LEU A 458 35.55 9.34 22.87
CA LEU A 458 36.75 9.66 23.58
C LEU A 458 37.13 11.11 23.28
N GLY A 459 37.31 11.91 24.34
CA GLY A 459 37.85 13.27 24.26
C GLY A 459 39.37 13.30 24.23
N GLY A 460 39.94 14.47 23.95
CA GLY A 460 41.37 14.71 24.19
C GLY A 460 41.73 14.46 25.68
N ASP A 461 42.94 14.03 25.96
CA ASP A 461 43.44 13.75 27.33
C ASP A 461 42.75 12.57 28.05
N ASN A 462 42.27 11.55 27.29
CA ASN A 462 41.65 10.34 27.82
C ASN A 462 40.34 10.54 28.62
N ARG A 463 39.62 11.63 28.41
CA ARG A 463 38.33 11.90 29.05
C ARG A 463 37.20 11.17 28.35
N LEU A 464 36.22 10.69 29.12
CA LEU A 464 35.00 10.14 28.57
C LEU A 464 34.13 11.29 28.04
N LEU A 465 33.79 11.25 26.75
CA LEU A 465 32.93 12.24 26.13
C LEU A 465 31.50 11.68 25.98
N ILE A 466 30.54 12.32 26.66
CA ILE A 466 29.10 12.01 26.53
C ILE A 466 28.52 12.98 25.53
N VAL A 467 28.07 12.46 24.39
CA VAL A 467 27.51 13.27 23.29
C VAL A 467 25.99 13.10 23.23
N LEU A 468 25.30 14.23 23.34
CA LEU A 468 23.83 14.31 23.32
C LEU A 468 23.33 14.87 21.99
N PRO A 469 22.06 14.53 21.59
CA PRO A 469 21.56 14.90 20.28
C PRO A 469 21.28 16.40 20.11
N ASP A 470 21.07 17.14 21.18
CA ASP A 470 20.68 18.55 21.15
C ASP A 470 21.39 19.37 22.24
N ALA A 471 21.53 20.70 21.99
CA ALA A 471 22.22 21.63 22.88
C ALA A 471 21.53 21.75 24.24
N MET A 472 20.19 21.69 24.31
CA MET A 472 19.46 21.84 25.56
C MET A 472 19.68 20.65 26.50
N SER A 473 19.74 19.44 25.96
CA SER A 473 20.07 18.23 26.73
C SER A 473 21.52 18.26 27.22
N ALA A 474 22.47 18.77 26.40
CA ALA A 474 23.87 18.90 26.76
C ALA A 474 24.09 19.94 27.88
N ASP A 475 23.42 21.08 27.80
CA ASP A 475 23.48 22.11 28.85
C ASP A 475 22.92 21.62 30.20
N MET A 476 21.88 20.78 30.15
CA MET A 476 21.28 20.21 31.37
C MET A 476 22.18 19.18 32.01
N VAL A 477 22.75 18.25 31.24
CA VAL A 477 23.64 17.20 31.75
C VAL A 477 25.03 17.75 32.07
N GLY A 478 25.50 18.76 31.33
CA GLY A 478 26.83 19.38 31.47
C GLY A 478 26.96 20.38 32.62
N ARG A 479 25.94 20.54 33.48
CA ARG A 479 26.07 21.36 34.70
C ARG A 479 27.05 20.72 35.68
N GLU A 480 27.86 21.54 36.34
CA GLU A 480 28.91 21.07 37.26
C GLU A 480 28.37 20.07 38.30
N ASP A 481 27.17 20.33 38.86
CA ASP A 481 26.55 19.45 39.86
C ASP A 481 26.25 18.05 39.29
N HIS A 482 25.76 17.99 38.06
CA HIS A 482 25.40 16.73 37.41
C HIS A 482 26.62 15.97 36.88
N VAL A 483 27.64 16.67 36.41
CA VAL A 483 28.90 16.05 35.97
C VAL A 483 29.59 15.42 37.18
N GLN A 484 29.65 16.12 38.34
CA GLN A 484 30.18 15.57 39.57
C GLN A 484 29.41 14.36 40.08
N GLU A 485 28.07 14.37 39.98
CA GLU A 485 27.22 13.21 40.29
C GLU A 485 27.60 12.01 39.41
N LEU A 486 27.77 12.22 38.11
CA LEU A 486 28.15 11.17 37.16
C LEU A 486 29.57 10.63 37.43
N GLU A 487 30.53 11.49 37.69
CA GLU A 487 31.89 11.09 38.03
C GLU A 487 31.93 10.27 39.34
N GLN A 488 31.13 10.64 40.35
CA GLN A 488 30.99 9.87 41.58
C GLN A 488 30.36 8.50 41.35
N LEU A 489 29.28 8.42 40.56
CA LEU A 489 28.63 7.15 40.21
C LEU A 489 29.57 6.23 39.42
N ILE A 490 30.40 6.81 38.54
CA ILE A 490 31.44 6.07 37.82
C ILE A 490 32.50 5.53 38.80
N GLU A 491 32.99 6.39 39.73
CA GLU A 491 33.99 6.00 40.72
C GLU A 491 33.45 4.92 41.69
N GLU A 492 32.17 5.01 42.11
CA GLU A 492 31.54 4.00 42.96
C GLU A 492 31.40 2.64 42.26
N LYS A 493 31.07 2.64 40.94
CA LYS A 493 30.86 1.39 40.19
C LYS A 493 32.13 0.71 39.71
N ILE A 494 33.14 1.50 39.33
CA ILE A 494 34.34 0.99 38.66
C ILE A 494 35.55 1.05 39.61
N GLY A 495 35.46 1.82 40.67
CA GLY A 495 36.57 1.99 41.65
C GLY A 495 37.69 2.88 41.12
N LYS A 496 37.49 3.60 40.03
CA LYS A 496 38.48 4.48 39.39
C LYS A 496 37.84 5.79 38.97
N LYS A 497 38.56 6.87 39.08
CA LYS A 497 38.11 8.20 38.73
C LYS A 497 38.31 8.45 37.23
N VAL A 498 37.23 8.70 36.51
CA VAL A 498 37.23 9.03 35.08
C VAL A 498 36.59 10.40 34.91
N GLU A 499 37.29 11.32 34.29
CA GLU A 499 36.77 12.66 33.98
C GLU A 499 35.78 12.59 32.83
N VAL A 500 34.65 13.27 33.00
CA VAL A 500 33.54 13.30 32.03
C VAL A 500 33.42 14.68 31.41
N ASP A 501 33.32 14.75 30.07
CA ASP A 501 32.99 15.96 29.31
C ASP A 501 31.67 15.74 28.54
N VAL A 502 30.82 16.77 28.49
CA VAL A 502 29.50 16.65 27.83
C VAL A 502 29.45 17.60 26.64
N ARG A 503 29.06 17.06 25.48
CA ARG A 503 28.90 17.84 24.25
C ARG A 503 27.62 17.49 23.53
N HIS A 504 27.25 18.32 22.56
CA HIS A 504 26.12 18.05 21.63
C HIS A 504 26.62 17.96 20.20
N VAL A 505 25.78 17.36 19.36
CA VAL A 505 26.00 17.33 17.90
C VAL A 505 25.54 18.67 17.32
N GLU A 506 26.41 19.39 16.61
CA GLU A 506 26.06 20.67 15.97
C GLU A 506 24.93 20.47 14.97
N GLU A 507 24.00 21.43 14.85
CA GLU A 507 22.89 21.39 13.92
C GLU A 507 23.36 21.13 12.48
N GLY A 508 22.83 20.06 11.87
CA GLY A 508 23.18 19.66 10.49
C GLY A 508 24.40 18.76 10.36
N ARG A 509 25.01 18.28 11.45
CA ARG A 509 26.07 17.26 11.42
C ARG A 509 25.60 15.97 12.06
N HIS A 510 26.10 14.83 11.54
CA HIS A 510 25.90 13.53 12.19
C HIS A 510 27.00 13.25 13.21
N PHE A 511 26.68 12.47 14.25
CA PHE A 511 27.62 12.07 15.29
C PHE A 511 28.90 11.48 14.69
N GLU A 512 28.79 10.64 13.67
CA GLU A 512 29.88 9.92 13.00
C GLU A 512 30.81 10.84 12.18
N ASP A 513 30.36 12.06 11.86
CA ASP A 513 31.21 13.08 11.17
C ASP A 513 32.12 13.84 12.10
N THR A 514 31.80 13.89 13.41
CA THR A 514 32.47 14.74 14.39
C THR A 514 33.10 13.93 15.54
N PHE A 515 32.47 12.80 15.88
CA PHE A 515 32.84 11.96 17.02
C PHE A 515 33.02 10.49 16.60
N VAL A 516 33.77 9.73 17.38
CA VAL A 516 33.97 8.30 17.14
C VAL A 516 33.17 7.52 18.17
N ASP A 517 32.29 6.61 17.70
CA ASP A 517 31.49 5.73 18.56
C ASP A 517 32.36 4.63 19.17
N ILE A 518 32.69 4.77 20.48
CA ILE A 518 33.50 3.80 21.18
C ILE A 518 32.69 2.58 21.64
N GLU A 519 31.36 2.68 21.79
CA GLU A 519 30.50 1.57 22.16
C GLU A 519 30.48 0.48 21.08
N GLN A 520 30.45 0.88 19.81
CA GLN A 520 30.53 -0.05 18.67
C GLN A 520 31.90 -0.73 18.56
N LYS A 521 32.99 -0.02 18.88
CA LYS A 521 34.36 -0.56 18.77
C LYS A 521 34.76 -1.50 19.92
N ILE A 522 34.23 -1.29 21.11
CA ILE A 522 34.50 -2.15 22.28
C ILE A 522 33.69 -3.46 22.18
N ASN A 523 32.50 -3.44 21.56
CA ASN A 523 31.65 -4.62 21.40
C ASN A 523 31.95 -5.45 20.13
N MET A 524 32.91 -5.07 19.28
CA MET A 524 33.37 -5.91 18.17
C MET A 524 34.26 -7.02 18.72
N GLU A 525 33.72 -8.25 18.79
CA GLU A 525 34.54 -9.46 18.98
C GLU A 525 35.48 -9.61 17.77
N ILE A 526 36.79 -9.52 18.02
CA ILE A 526 37.82 -9.83 17.03
C ILE A 526 37.93 -11.36 16.96
N THR A 527 37.28 -11.99 15.99
CA THR A 527 37.61 -13.37 15.59
C THR A 527 38.95 -13.34 14.86
N VAL A 528 40.00 -13.77 15.54
CA VAL A 528 41.29 -14.06 14.91
C VAL A 528 41.12 -15.45 14.27
N GLU A 529 41.10 -15.52 12.95
CA GLU A 529 41.30 -16.78 12.22
C GLU A 529 42.81 -17.07 12.25
N ASP A 530 43.15 -18.26 12.80
CA ASP A 530 44.49 -18.86 12.72
C ASP A 530 44.77 -19.44 11.30
#